data_01483b68691914c2d51f49e4ffe54d5f
#
_entry.id   01483b68691914c2d51f49e4ffe54d5f
#
_cell.length_a   1.000
_cell.length_b   1.000
_cell.length_c   1.000
_cell.angle_alpha   90.00
_cell.angle_beta   90.00
_cell.angle_gamma   90.00
#
_symmetry.space_group_name_H-M   'P 1'
#
loop_
_entity.id
_entity.type
_entity.pdbx_description
1 polymer ?
#
loop_
_entity_poly.entity_id
_entity_poly.type
_entity_poly.pdbx_seq_one_letter_code
_entity_poly.pdbx_strand_id
1 'polypeptide(L)'
;VHLGSIIRLHFQCSKSNIQGVRVHLLKKETGPFSFFHWIFIHPQSHTESEISEIITHEETHARQYHSVDVLFSEIMCIFCWFNPFIWLMKREVRGNLEYMADHRVLETGHDSKSYQYHLLGLAHHKAAANLSNSFNVLPLKNRIKMMNKRRTKEIGRTKYLMFLPLAA
;
A
#
# COMPACT_ATOMS: atom_id res chain seq x y z
N VAL A 1 7.32 -5.10 -10.83
CA VAL A 1 7.62 -6.49 -10.40
C VAL A 1 6.92 -7.40 -11.39
N HIS A 2 7.67 -8.31 -12.02
CA HIS A 2 7.08 -9.27 -12.96
C HIS A 2 6.29 -10.34 -12.20
N LEU A 3 5.08 -10.64 -12.62
CA LEU A 3 4.19 -11.63 -11.99
C LEU A 3 4.89 -12.98 -11.76
N GLY A 4 5.69 -13.43 -12.73
CA GLY A 4 6.49 -14.66 -12.63
C GLY A 4 7.50 -14.65 -11.48
N SER A 5 8.07 -13.46 -11.15
CA SER A 5 8.98 -13.33 -10.02
C SER A 5 8.28 -13.50 -8.68
N ILE A 6 7.05 -13.02 -8.53
CA ILE A 6 6.25 -13.19 -7.30
C ILE A 6 5.89 -14.65 -7.09
N ILE A 7 5.46 -15.34 -8.15
CA ILE A 7 5.15 -16.78 -8.10
C ILE A 7 6.38 -17.58 -7.71
N ARG A 8 7.54 -17.27 -8.29
CA ARG A 8 8.81 -17.92 -7.94
C ARG A 8 9.17 -17.67 -6.47
N LEU A 9 9.02 -16.44 -5.97
CA LEU A 9 9.25 -16.11 -4.56
C LEU A 9 8.32 -16.88 -3.63
N HIS A 10 7.05 -17.06 -3.98
CA HIS A 10 6.10 -17.83 -3.19
C HIS A 10 6.57 -19.27 -2.93
N PHE A 11 7.18 -19.91 -3.95
CA PHE A 11 7.70 -21.29 -3.80
C PHE A 11 9.08 -21.36 -3.14
N GLN A 12 9.89 -20.30 -3.21
CA GLN A 12 11.24 -20.28 -2.69
C GLN A 12 11.36 -19.77 -1.24
N CYS A 13 10.37 -18.99 -0.77
CA CYS A 13 10.40 -18.42 0.57
C CYS A 13 9.90 -19.40 1.63
N SER A 14 10.56 -19.43 2.77
CA SER A 14 10.05 -20.13 3.95
C SER A 14 8.80 -19.44 4.47
N LYS A 15 7.83 -20.25 4.91
CA LYS A 15 6.57 -19.77 5.47
C LYS A 15 6.70 -19.74 6.99
N SER A 16 6.22 -18.65 7.60
CA SER A 16 6.13 -18.51 9.05
C SER A 16 4.76 -17.96 9.44
N ASN A 17 4.41 -18.10 10.70
CA ASN A 17 3.21 -17.48 11.25
C ASN A 17 3.67 -16.42 12.25
N ILE A 18 3.37 -15.14 11.96
CA ILE A 18 3.69 -14.01 12.83
C ILE A 18 2.35 -13.36 13.21
N GLN A 19 2.07 -13.28 14.50
CA GLN A 19 0.83 -12.70 15.05
C GLN A 19 -0.46 -13.30 14.45
N GLY A 20 -0.46 -14.61 14.14
CA GLY A 20 -1.61 -15.29 13.55
C GLY A 20 -1.74 -15.16 12.03
N VAL A 21 -0.89 -14.38 11.39
CA VAL A 21 -0.88 -14.15 9.94
C VAL A 21 0.21 -14.99 9.27
N ARG A 22 -0.14 -15.67 8.18
CA ARG A 22 0.84 -16.43 7.37
C ARG A 22 1.66 -15.50 6.50
N VAL A 23 2.97 -15.47 6.72
CA VAL A 23 3.91 -14.63 6.00
C VAL A 23 4.99 -15.45 5.30
N HIS A 24 5.53 -14.92 4.21
CA HIS A 24 6.65 -15.47 3.48
C HIS A 24 7.91 -14.68 3.85
N LEU A 25 8.93 -15.37 4.36
CA LEU A 25 10.16 -14.76 4.82
C LEU A 25 11.11 -14.53 3.64
N LEU A 26 11.41 -13.27 3.38
CA LEU A 26 12.38 -12.87 2.36
C LEU A 26 13.81 -13.03 2.90
N LYS A 27 14.70 -13.56 2.05
CA LYS A 27 16.13 -13.69 2.36
C LYS A 27 16.91 -12.41 2.10
N LYS A 28 16.40 -11.56 1.22
CA LYS A 28 17.01 -10.27 0.87
C LYS A 28 16.29 -9.14 1.59
N GLU A 29 17.03 -8.13 1.97
CA GLU A 29 16.49 -6.87 2.50
C GLU A 29 15.72 -6.12 1.42
N THR A 30 14.49 -6.56 1.23
CA THR A 30 13.52 -5.93 0.32
C THR A 30 12.38 -5.41 1.18
N GLY A 31 11.85 -4.24 0.86
CA GLY A 31 10.71 -3.71 1.59
C GLY A 31 9.53 -4.69 1.59
N PRO A 32 8.71 -4.67 2.63
CA PRO A 32 7.51 -5.52 2.71
C PRO A 32 6.57 -5.25 1.54
N PHE A 33 5.83 -6.26 1.13
CA PHE A 33 4.78 -6.15 0.12
C PHE A 33 3.80 -7.32 0.22
N SER A 34 2.58 -7.11 -0.27
CA SER A 34 1.58 -8.16 -0.40
C SER A 34 1.12 -8.33 -1.85
N PHE A 35 0.72 -9.54 -2.19
CA PHE A 35 0.10 -9.86 -3.48
C PHE A 35 -1.01 -10.89 -3.27
N PHE A 36 -2.25 -10.53 -3.54
CA PHE A 36 -3.44 -11.28 -3.14
C PHE A 36 -3.40 -11.61 -1.63
N HIS A 37 -3.29 -12.89 -1.27
CA HIS A 37 -3.22 -13.37 0.12
C HIS A 37 -1.78 -13.63 0.61
N TRP A 38 -0.76 -13.36 -0.21
CA TRP A 38 0.63 -13.60 0.13
C TRP A 38 1.28 -12.34 0.66
N ILE A 39 1.74 -12.39 1.88
CA ILE A 39 2.47 -11.29 2.53
C ILE A 39 3.93 -11.69 2.60
N PHE A 40 4.81 -10.81 2.12
CA PHE A 40 6.24 -11.00 2.08
C PHE A 40 6.93 -9.97 2.99
N ILE A 41 7.78 -10.44 3.90
CA ILE A 41 8.48 -9.59 4.86
C ILE A 41 9.90 -10.12 5.13
N HIS A 42 10.82 -9.21 5.44
CA HIS A 42 12.15 -9.52 5.95
C HIS A 42 12.21 -9.10 7.43
N PRO A 43 11.94 -10.00 8.40
CA PRO A 43 11.73 -9.62 9.80
C PRO A 43 12.99 -9.12 10.50
N GLN A 44 14.19 -9.53 10.03
CA GLN A 44 15.47 -9.18 10.68
C GLN A 44 15.80 -7.68 10.61
N SER A 45 15.15 -6.92 9.72
CA SER A 45 15.38 -5.49 9.53
C SER A 45 14.42 -4.62 10.34
N HIS A 46 13.56 -5.21 11.18
CA HIS A 46 12.49 -4.49 11.85
C HIS A 46 12.34 -4.90 13.32
N THR A 47 11.94 -3.95 14.15
CA THR A 47 11.56 -4.21 15.54
C THR A 47 10.20 -4.93 15.60
N GLU A 48 9.86 -5.54 16.74
CA GLU A 48 8.55 -6.20 16.93
C GLU A 48 7.37 -5.25 16.72
N SER A 49 7.49 -3.99 17.16
CA SER A 49 6.47 -2.97 16.94
C SER A 49 6.29 -2.66 15.45
N GLU A 50 7.40 -2.46 14.72
CA GLU A 50 7.37 -2.21 13.28
C GLU A 50 6.82 -3.41 12.49
N ILE A 51 7.13 -4.64 12.91
CA ILE A 51 6.58 -5.85 12.32
C ILE A 51 5.05 -5.88 12.46
N SER A 52 4.52 -5.49 13.64
CA SER A 52 3.07 -5.41 13.87
C SER A 52 2.40 -4.39 12.95
N GLU A 53 2.99 -3.22 12.79
CA GLU A 53 2.52 -2.17 11.88
C GLU A 53 2.52 -2.65 10.41
N ILE A 54 3.64 -3.27 9.98
CA ILE A 54 3.79 -3.82 8.63
C ILE A 54 2.74 -4.90 8.36
N ILE A 55 2.59 -5.84 9.28
CA ILE A 55 1.63 -6.94 9.11
C ILE A 55 0.20 -6.40 9.00
N THR A 56 -0.19 -5.45 9.86
CA THR A 56 -1.51 -4.83 9.81
C THR A 56 -1.75 -4.12 8.47
N HIS A 57 -0.73 -3.43 7.96
CA HIS A 57 -0.79 -2.74 6.67
C HIS A 57 -0.95 -3.73 5.51
N GLU A 58 -0.07 -4.72 5.41
CA GLU A 58 -0.05 -5.70 4.33
C GLU A 58 -1.26 -6.65 4.38
N GLU A 59 -1.71 -7.03 5.60
CA GLU A 59 -2.92 -7.81 5.77
C GLU A 59 -4.16 -7.05 5.28
N THR A 60 -4.20 -5.74 5.43
CA THR A 60 -5.29 -4.91 4.89
C THR A 60 -5.35 -5.01 3.38
N HIS A 61 -4.20 -4.90 2.69
CA HIS A 61 -4.12 -5.10 1.25
C HIS A 61 -4.60 -6.50 0.82
N ALA A 62 -4.18 -7.53 1.57
CA ALA A 62 -4.55 -8.91 1.28
C ALA A 62 -6.05 -9.18 1.49
N ARG A 63 -6.62 -8.72 2.60
CA ARG A 63 -8.03 -8.93 2.96
C ARG A 63 -9.01 -8.17 2.08
N GLN A 64 -8.65 -6.96 1.67
CA GLN A 64 -9.50 -6.12 0.82
C GLN A 64 -9.25 -6.34 -0.67
N TYR A 65 -8.44 -7.33 -1.04
CA TYR A 65 -8.14 -7.69 -2.44
C TYR A 65 -7.61 -6.52 -3.28
N HIS A 66 -6.84 -5.61 -2.67
CA HIS A 66 -6.28 -4.44 -3.36
C HIS A 66 -5.46 -4.80 -4.61
N SER A 67 -4.92 -6.03 -4.68
CA SER A 67 -4.26 -6.54 -5.89
C SER A 67 -5.20 -6.59 -7.11
N VAL A 68 -6.50 -6.84 -6.89
CA VAL A 68 -7.51 -6.85 -7.97
C VAL A 68 -7.71 -5.43 -8.52
N ASP A 69 -7.84 -4.43 -7.65
CA ASP A 69 -8.00 -3.04 -8.05
C ASP A 69 -6.78 -2.54 -8.86
N VAL A 70 -5.57 -2.91 -8.40
CA VAL A 70 -4.33 -2.59 -9.11
C VAL A 70 -4.32 -3.26 -10.49
N LEU A 71 -4.60 -4.57 -10.57
CA LEU A 71 -4.63 -5.29 -11.85
C LEU A 71 -5.70 -4.74 -12.80
N PHE A 72 -6.89 -4.43 -12.28
CA PHE A 72 -7.94 -3.82 -13.08
C PHE A 72 -7.52 -2.46 -13.63
N SER A 73 -6.88 -1.61 -12.83
CA SER A 73 -6.37 -0.33 -13.28
C SER A 73 -5.26 -0.47 -14.33
N GLU A 74 -4.41 -1.51 -14.24
CA GLU A 74 -3.41 -1.81 -15.28
C GLU A 74 -4.07 -2.23 -16.59
N ILE A 75 -5.07 -3.12 -16.53
CA ILE A 75 -5.84 -3.56 -17.70
C ILE A 75 -6.52 -2.36 -18.39
N MET A 76 -7.15 -1.47 -17.61
CA MET A 76 -7.74 -0.25 -18.14
C MET A 76 -6.72 0.65 -18.85
N CYS A 77 -5.49 0.77 -18.30
CA CYS A 77 -4.42 1.52 -18.94
C CYS A 77 -3.96 0.88 -20.27
N ILE A 78 -4.02 -0.45 -20.40
CA ILE A 78 -3.67 -1.13 -21.64
C ILE A 78 -4.73 -0.86 -22.72
N PHE A 79 -6.02 -1.00 -22.38
CA PHE A 79 -7.10 -0.77 -23.35
C PHE A 79 -7.30 0.70 -23.71
N CYS A 80 -7.14 1.59 -22.75
CA CYS A 80 -7.37 3.03 -22.91
C CYS A 80 -6.05 3.82 -22.81
N TRP A 81 -4.95 3.29 -23.33
CA TRP A 81 -3.61 3.86 -23.22
C TRP A 81 -3.50 5.29 -23.74
N PHE A 82 -4.32 5.66 -24.72
CA PHE A 82 -4.38 6.98 -25.34
C PHE A 82 -5.10 8.02 -24.48
N ASN A 83 -5.82 7.62 -23.41
CA ASN A 83 -6.58 8.52 -22.55
C ASN A 83 -5.76 8.89 -21.30
N PRO A 84 -5.31 10.16 -21.15
CA PRO A 84 -4.51 10.58 -20.00
C PRO A 84 -5.24 10.46 -18.66
N PHE A 85 -6.58 10.56 -18.66
CA PHE A 85 -7.38 10.43 -17.43
C PHE A 85 -7.31 9.05 -16.81
N ILE A 86 -7.11 7.98 -17.60
CA ILE A 86 -6.92 6.61 -17.10
C ILE A 86 -5.63 6.51 -16.29
N TRP A 87 -4.56 7.15 -16.73
CA TRP A 87 -3.29 7.18 -16.01
C TRP A 87 -3.40 7.95 -14.68
N LEU A 88 -4.14 9.06 -14.69
CA LEU A 88 -4.44 9.78 -13.45
C LEU A 88 -5.29 8.94 -12.50
N MET A 89 -6.35 8.29 -13.01
CA MET A 89 -7.19 7.39 -12.23
C MET A 89 -6.36 6.26 -11.58
N LYS A 90 -5.51 5.58 -12.34
CA LYS A 90 -4.60 4.54 -11.82
C LYS A 90 -3.74 5.04 -10.66
N ARG A 91 -3.20 6.26 -10.79
CA ARG A 91 -2.40 6.89 -9.74
C ARG A 91 -3.23 7.15 -8.48
N GLU A 92 -4.43 7.69 -8.63
CA GLU A 92 -5.33 7.99 -7.51
C GLU A 92 -5.85 6.71 -6.84
N VAL A 93 -6.17 5.66 -7.61
CA VAL A 93 -6.53 4.34 -7.08
C VAL A 93 -5.42 3.84 -6.17
N ARG A 94 -4.18 3.76 -6.65
CA ARG A 94 -3.04 3.30 -5.84
C ARG A 94 -2.86 4.13 -4.56
N GLY A 95 -2.96 5.46 -4.68
CA GLY A 95 -2.88 6.34 -3.51
C GLY A 95 -3.98 6.07 -2.48
N ASN A 96 -5.20 5.85 -2.94
CA ASN A 96 -6.33 5.57 -2.07
C ASN A 96 -6.20 4.23 -1.33
N LEU A 97 -5.70 3.18 -2.01
CA LEU A 97 -5.43 1.88 -1.38
C LEU A 97 -4.40 2.00 -0.23
N GLU A 98 -3.34 2.81 -0.43
CA GLU A 98 -2.38 3.11 0.63
C GLU A 98 -3.02 3.87 1.81
N TYR A 99 -3.90 4.84 1.54
CA TYR A 99 -4.60 5.57 2.61
C TYR A 99 -5.52 4.65 3.43
N MET A 100 -6.16 3.67 2.79
CA MET A 100 -7.01 2.69 3.48
C MET A 100 -6.18 1.78 4.38
N ALA A 101 -5.04 1.29 3.90
CA ALA A 101 -4.14 0.47 4.69
C ALA A 101 -3.53 1.25 5.86
N ASP A 102 -3.07 2.48 5.64
CA ASP A 102 -2.56 3.36 6.70
C ASP A 102 -3.63 3.65 7.76
N HIS A 103 -4.84 3.93 7.32
CA HIS A 103 -5.95 4.19 8.23
C HIS A 103 -6.22 2.97 9.13
N ARG A 104 -6.14 1.76 8.59
CA ARG A 104 -6.33 0.54 9.36
C ARG A 104 -5.26 0.38 10.44
N VAL A 105 -4.00 0.67 10.14
CA VAL A 105 -2.92 0.66 11.14
C VAL A 105 -3.22 1.61 12.30
N LEU A 106 -3.70 2.82 12.00
CA LEU A 106 -4.06 3.80 13.03
C LEU A 106 -5.29 3.39 13.84
N GLU A 107 -6.28 2.73 13.20
CA GLU A 107 -7.48 2.20 13.90
C GLU A 107 -7.16 1.07 14.88
N THR A 108 -6.11 0.30 14.64
CA THR A 108 -5.66 -0.77 15.55
C THR A 108 -4.89 -0.26 16.76
N GLY A 109 -4.73 1.06 16.92
CA GLY A 109 -4.18 1.69 18.11
C GLY A 109 -2.68 1.95 18.06
N HIS A 110 -2.02 1.77 16.91
CA HIS A 110 -0.62 2.15 16.74
C HIS A 110 -0.43 3.67 16.82
N ASP A 111 0.68 4.10 17.42
CA ASP A 111 0.99 5.54 17.52
C ASP A 111 1.24 6.13 16.13
N SER A 112 0.47 7.17 15.81
CA SER A 112 0.52 7.81 14.48
C SER A 112 1.89 8.38 14.16
N LYS A 113 2.59 8.97 15.14
CA LYS A 113 3.92 9.56 14.92
C LYS A 113 4.96 8.48 14.69
N SER A 114 4.97 7.44 15.54
CA SER A 114 5.87 6.30 15.39
C SER A 114 5.73 5.66 14.02
N TYR A 115 4.50 5.39 13.60
CA TYR A 115 4.20 4.82 12.29
C TYR A 115 4.69 5.71 11.13
N GLN A 116 4.49 7.03 11.21
CA GLN A 116 4.97 7.97 10.20
C GLN A 116 6.50 7.97 10.10
N TYR A 117 7.23 7.91 11.24
CA TYR A 117 8.68 7.79 11.25
C TYR A 117 9.15 6.46 10.66
N HIS A 118 8.47 5.36 10.97
CA HIS A 118 8.76 4.06 10.38
C HIS A 118 8.60 4.08 8.85
N LEU A 119 7.52 4.65 8.32
CA LEU A 119 7.32 4.82 6.88
C LEU A 119 8.42 5.68 6.22
N LEU A 120 8.89 6.72 6.89
CA LEU A 120 10.04 7.53 6.43
C LEU A 120 11.31 6.68 6.38
N GLY A 121 11.58 5.86 7.40
CA GLY A 121 12.70 4.92 7.44
C GLY A 121 12.67 3.95 6.26
N LEU A 122 11.54 3.30 6.02
CA LEU A 122 11.33 2.39 4.88
C LEU A 122 11.57 3.08 3.53
N ALA A 123 11.17 4.33 3.39
CA ALA A 123 11.38 5.10 2.18
C ALA A 123 12.86 5.45 1.98
N HIS A 124 13.58 5.78 3.05
CA HIS A 124 15.02 6.04 3.00
C HIS A 124 15.82 4.80 2.60
N HIS A 125 15.53 3.63 3.17
CA HIS A 125 16.16 2.36 2.79
C HIS A 125 15.90 2.04 1.31
N LYS A 126 14.69 2.23 0.81
CA LYS A 126 14.38 2.06 -0.62
C LYS A 126 15.11 3.06 -1.51
N ALA A 127 15.27 4.31 -1.08
CA ALA A 127 15.98 5.34 -1.84
C ALA A 127 17.50 5.08 -1.90
N ALA A 128 18.10 4.64 -0.80
CA ALA A 128 19.51 4.27 -0.75
C ALA A 128 19.83 3.07 -1.65
N ALA A 129 18.92 2.10 -1.76
CA ALA A 129 19.05 0.94 -2.64
C ALA A 129 18.90 1.29 -4.14
N ASN A 130 18.22 2.42 -4.45
CA ASN A 130 17.95 2.87 -5.82
C ASN A 130 18.42 4.33 -5.97
N LEU A 131 19.69 4.54 -6.32
CA LEU A 131 20.31 5.86 -6.51
C LEU A 131 19.60 6.81 -7.50
N SER A 132 18.58 6.35 -8.23
CA SER A 132 17.85 7.12 -9.24
C SER A 132 16.47 7.65 -8.81
N ASN A 133 16.01 7.41 -7.59
CA ASN A 133 14.59 7.62 -7.25
C ASN A 133 14.32 8.71 -6.18
N SER A 134 15.01 9.85 -6.29
CA SER A 134 14.68 11.06 -5.50
C SER A 134 13.25 11.60 -5.73
N PHE A 135 12.55 11.12 -6.75
CA PHE A 135 11.20 11.58 -7.13
C PHE A 135 10.03 10.87 -6.41
N ASN A 136 10.31 9.84 -5.60
CA ASN A 136 9.26 9.04 -4.93
C ASN A 136 8.83 9.58 -3.55
N VAL A 137 9.20 10.81 -3.21
CA VAL A 137 8.82 11.45 -1.93
C VAL A 137 7.35 11.89 -1.94
N LEU A 138 6.80 12.20 -3.12
CA LEU A 138 5.43 12.73 -3.24
C LEU A 138 4.34 11.77 -2.73
N PRO A 139 4.34 10.47 -3.06
CA PRO A 139 3.36 9.53 -2.55
C PRO A 139 3.40 9.42 -1.02
N LEU A 140 4.59 9.36 -0.43
CA LEU A 140 4.75 9.29 1.02
C LEU A 140 4.25 10.56 1.72
N LYS A 141 4.59 11.74 1.18
CA LYS A 141 4.07 13.01 1.70
C LYS A 141 2.55 13.06 1.71
N ASN A 142 1.91 12.55 0.65
CA ASN A 142 0.46 12.49 0.56
C ASN A 142 -0.14 11.52 1.59
N ARG A 143 0.49 10.36 1.85
CA ARG A 143 0.09 9.42 2.91
C ARG A 143 0.14 10.09 4.28
N ILE A 144 1.26 10.72 4.65
CA ILE A 144 1.42 11.44 5.92
C ILE A 144 0.38 12.57 6.05
N LYS A 145 0.16 13.34 4.99
CA LYS A 145 -0.86 14.38 4.99
C LYS A 145 -2.27 13.80 5.22
N MET A 146 -2.56 12.65 4.64
CA MET A 146 -3.87 12.01 4.75
C MET A 146 -4.10 11.42 6.14
N MET A 147 -3.08 10.81 6.76
CA MET A 147 -3.14 10.34 8.16
C MET A 147 -3.43 11.47 9.16
N ASN A 148 -2.89 12.66 8.91
CA ASN A 148 -3.08 13.83 9.77
C ASN A 148 -4.36 14.63 9.45
N LYS A 149 -5.12 14.24 8.42
CA LYS A 149 -6.35 14.92 8.02
C LYS A 149 -7.53 14.47 8.88
N ARG A 150 -8.28 15.43 9.41
CA ARG A 150 -9.55 15.13 10.10
C ARG A 150 -10.54 14.46 9.16
N ARG A 151 -11.27 13.45 9.65
CA ARG A 151 -12.35 12.80 8.88
C ARG A 151 -13.35 13.82 8.36
N THR A 152 -13.67 13.72 7.07
CA THR A 152 -14.74 14.51 6.46
C THR A 152 -16.07 14.09 7.08
N LYS A 153 -16.87 15.05 7.57
CA LYS A 153 -18.22 14.76 8.09
C LYS A 153 -19.06 14.11 6.99
N GLU A 154 -19.97 13.23 7.40
CA GLU A 154 -20.91 12.50 6.51
C GLU A 154 -21.63 13.44 5.52
N ILE A 155 -22.03 14.64 6.00
CA ILE A 155 -22.64 15.69 5.20
C ILE A 155 -21.77 16.13 3.99
N GLY A 156 -20.43 16.01 4.10
CA GLY A 156 -19.54 16.32 2.99
C GLY A 156 -19.63 15.31 1.83
N ARG A 157 -20.20 14.11 2.06
CA ARG A 157 -20.41 13.08 1.03
C ARG A 157 -21.63 13.37 0.17
N THR A 158 -22.65 14.05 0.71
CA THR A 158 -23.90 14.37 -0.01
C THR A 158 -23.70 15.28 -1.21
N LYS A 159 -22.62 16.10 -1.22
CA LYS A 159 -22.28 16.92 -2.36
C LYS A 159 -22.00 16.11 -3.65
N TYR A 160 -21.56 14.85 -3.53
CA TYR A 160 -21.34 13.98 -4.68
C TYR A 160 -22.66 13.50 -5.33
N LEU A 161 -23.77 13.49 -4.57
CA LEU A 161 -25.10 13.21 -5.13
C LEU A 161 -25.56 14.28 -6.13
N MET A 162 -25.03 15.50 -6.04
CA MET A 162 -25.36 16.57 -6.98
C MET A 162 -24.79 16.34 -8.40
N PHE A 163 -23.80 15.42 -8.54
CA PHE A 163 -23.25 15.07 -9.84
C PHE A 163 -24.01 13.94 -10.55
N LEU A 164 -24.89 13.21 -9.85
CA LEU A 164 -25.70 12.13 -10.43
C LEU A 164 -26.58 12.60 -11.60
N PRO A 165 -27.31 13.73 -11.54
CA PRO A 165 -28.15 14.18 -12.66
C PRO A 165 -27.34 14.72 -13.86
N LEU A 166 -26.03 14.95 -13.72
CA LEU A 166 -25.15 15.39 -14.81
C LEU A 166 -24.51 14.22 -15.59
N ALA A 167 -24.64 12.98 -15.05
CA ALA A 167 -24.07 11.75 -15.62
C ALA A 167 -25.16 10.86 -16.29
N ALA A 168 -26.43 11.24 -16.23
CA ALA A 168 -27.57 10.59 -16.87
C ALA A 168 -27.96 11.34 -18.16
#